data_edfc63b32ac9837e127ed6b294c07c65
#
_entry.id   edfc63b32ac9837e127ed6b294c07c65
#
_cell.length_a   1.000
_cell.length_b   1.000
_cell.length_c   1.000
_cell.angle_alpha   90.00
_cell.angle_beta   90.00
_cell.angle_gamma   90.00
#
_symmetry.space_group_name_H-M   'P 1'
#
loop_
_entity.id
_entity.type
_entity.pdbx_description
1 polymer ?
#
loop_
_entity_poly.entity_id
_entity_poly.type
_entity_poly.pdbx_seq_one_letter_code
_entity_poly.pdbx_strand_id
1 'polypeptide(L)'
;MQINQNIFRAYDIRGIASEDLSDEFVMSLGSALSHKIKKLGLKQVVVARDGRLSGARIYSALINSFLDNGVDVINAGMVPSPLLYFAVEKFNTKNGVMITGSHNPKEYNGFKIILGGKTIYGQEIQNIKNDILQGTHSKEIQKGNLEEINILDDYINELKNNISLKRSMKICLDCGNGVGGVIAPKAFKAIGCEVVELFSEVDGNFPNHHPDPGNPKN
;
A
#
# COMPACT_ATOMS: atom_id res chain seq x y z
N MET A 1 -10.75 -19.00 12.93
CA MET A 1 -10.90 -18.17 11.70
C MET A 1 -10.99 -19.07 10.48
N GLN A 2 -12.00 -18.89 9.64
CA GLN A 2 -12.07 -19.55 8.33
C GLN A 2 -11.48 -18.58 7.28
N ILE A 3 -10.43 -18.99 6.56
CA ILE A 3 -9.74 -18.16 5.59
C ILE A 3 -10.03 -18.67 4.19
N ASN A 4 -10.47 -17.78 3.30
CA ASN A 4 -10.52 -18.06 1.88
C ASN A 4 -9.09 -18.15 1.32
N GLN A 5 -8.62 -19.37 1.03
CA GLN A 5 -7.23 -19.55 0.57
C GLN A 5 -6.95 -18.97 -0.82
N ASN A 6 -7.97 -18.67 -1.62
CA ASN A 6 -7.84 -18.12 -2.96
C ASN A 6 -7.40 -16.65 -2.98
N ILE A 7 -7.43 -15.98 -1.82
CA ILE A 7 -6.92 -14.59 -1.71
C ILE A 7 -5.39 -14.51 -1.83
N PHE A 8 -4.66 -15.59 -1.55
CA PHE A 8 -3.20 -15.66 -1.64
C PHE A 8 -2.77 -15.94 -3.09
N ARG A 9 -2.65 -14.87 -3.88
CA ARG A 9 -2.35 -14.93 -5.32
C ARG A 9 -0.84 -15.00 -5.59
N ALA A 10 -0.46 -15.01 -6.89
CA ALA A 10 0.95 -15.12 -7.29
C ALA A 10 1.80 -13.91 -6.86
N TYR A 11 1.22 -12.70 -6.81
CA TYR A 11 1.97 -11.46 -6.59
C TYR A 11 1.43 -10.58 -5.45
N ASP A 12 0.30 -10.94 -4.87
CA ASP A 12 -0.34 -10.18 -3.80
C ASP A 12 -1.35 -11.04 -3.03
N ILE A 13 -1.85 -10.48 -1.93
CA ILE A 13 -3.04 -11.00 -1.24
C ILE A 13 -4.19 -10.11 -1.65
N ARG A 14 -5.29 -10.67 -2.16
CA ARG A 14 -6.41 -9.89 -2.67
C ARG A 14 -7.74 -10.62 -2.54
N GLY A 15 -8.74 -9.93 -2.01
CA GLY A 15 -10.09 -10.48 -1.82
C GLY A 15 -11.17 -9.40 -1.76
N ILE A 16 -12.41 -9.81 -1.60
CA ILE A 16 -13.54 -8.93 -1.31
C ILE A 16 -13.41 -8.45 0.14
N ALA A 17 -13.33 -7.13 0.33
CA ALA A 17 -12.94 -6.55 1.61
C ALA A 17 -13.89 -6.89 2.76
N SER A 18 -15.20 -7.01 2.50
CA SER A 18 -16.23 -7.35 3.49
C SER A 18 -16.27 -8.84 3.85
N GLU A 19 -15.82 -9.70 2.95
CA GLU A 19 -15.95 -11.16 3.08
C GLU A 19 -14.61 -11.81 3.47
N ASP A 20 -13.54 -11.42 2.77
CA ASP A 20 -12.25 -12.10 2.84
C ASP A 20 -11.25 -11.42 3.77
N LEU A 21 -11.38 -10.10 3.99
CA LEU A 21 -10.39 -9.29 4.71
C LEU A 21 -10.96 -8.78 6.03
N SER A 22 -11.40 -9.71 6.89
CA SER A 22 -11.86 -9.40 8.25
C SER A 22 -10.73 -8.81 9.11
N ASP A 23 -11.07 -8.09 10.18
CA ASP A 23 -10.07 -7.56 11.10
C ASP A 23 -9.22 -8.66 11.72
N GLU A 24 -9.83 -9.82 12.04
CA GLU A 24 -9.11 -10.99 12.54
C GLU A 24 -8.06 -11.50 11.54
N PHE A 25 -8.43 -11.57 10.26
CA PHE A 25 -7.49 -11.93 9.19
C PHE A 25 -6.35 -10.91 9.08
N VAL A 26 -6.68 -9.61 9.04
CA VAL A 26 -5.69 -8.53 8.92
C VAL A 26 -4.72 -8.51 10.10
N MET A 27 -5.23 -8.71 11.31
CA MET A 27 -4.40 -8.83 12.52
C MET A 27 -3.48 -10.04 12.46
N SER A 28 -3.97 -11.18 11.98
CA SER A 28 -3.16 -12.39 11.80
C SER A 28 -2.07 -12.20 10.73
N LEU A 29 -2.39 -11.51 9.64
CA LEU A 29 -1.41 -11.12 8.61
C LEU A 29 -0.32 -10.22 9.19
N GLY A 30 -0.69 -9.16 9.94
CA GLY A 30 0.26 -8.26 10.58
C GLY A 30 1.17 -8.98 11.57
N SER A 31 0.62 -9.93 12.33
CA SER A 31 1.39 -10.77 13.26
C SER A 31 2.40 -11.67 12.52
N ALA A 32 1.97 -12.34 11.44
CA ALA A 32 2.84 -13.16 10.60
C ALA A 32 3.99 -12.35 9.97
N LEU A 33 3.66 -11.17 9.45
CA LEU A 33 4.66 -10.25 8.89
C LEU A 33 5.63 -9.73 9.96
N SER A 34 5.13 -9.38 11.15
CA SER A 34 5.96 -8.94 12.27
C SER A 34 6.99 -10.01 12.66
N HIS A 35 6.56 -11.27 12.72
CA HIS A 35 7.48 -12.38 12.99
C HIS A 35 8.58 -12.49 11.92
N LYS A 36 8.24 -12.38 10.64
CA LYS A 36 9.21 -12.40 9.54
C LYS A 36 10.17 -11.23 9.59
N ILE A 37 9.68 -10.01 9.84
CA ILE A 37 10.49 -8.79 9.98
C ILE A 37 11.54 -8.98 11.09
N LYS A 38 11.13 -9.47 12.26
CA LYS A 38 12.04 -9.73 13.37
C LYS A 38 13.03 -10.83 13.09
N LYS A 39 12.60 -11.89 12.39
CA LYS A 39 13.50 -12.98 11.97
C LYS A 39 14.60 -12.51 11.02
N LEU A 40 14.36 -11.42 10.28
CA LEU A 40 15.37 -10.73 9.46
C LEU A 40 16.27 -9.78 10.28
N GLY A 41 16.12 -9.69 11.58
CA GLY A 41 16.81 -8.73 12.43
C GLY A 41 16.36 -7.28 12.24
N LEU A 42 15.17 -7.06 11.65
CA LEU A 42 14.59 -5.75 11.36
C LEU A 42 13.49 -5.42 12.37
N LYS A 43 13.11 -4.13 12.42
CA LYS A 43 12.19 -3.63 13.45
C LYS A 43 11.12 -2.69 12.93
N GLN A 44 11.22 -2.23 11.68
CA GLN A 44 10.39 -1.17 11.12
C GLN A 44 9.68 -1.62 9.85
N VAL A 45 8.50 -1.06 9.62
CA VAL A 45 7.72 -1.25 8.39
C VAL A 45 7.06 0.06 7.97
N VAL A 46 7.08 0.38 6.67
CA VAL A 46 6.27 1.46 6.10
C VAL A 46 4.90 0.91 5.75
N VAL A 47 3.83 1.59 6.15
CA VAL A 47 2.45 1.23 5.77
C VAL A 47 1.80 2.36 5.01
N ALA A 48 1.17 2.04 3.87
CA ALA A 48 0.41 2.97 3.05
C ALA A 48 -0.89 2.32 2.56
N ARG A 49 -1.84 3.14 2.13
CA ARG A 49 -3.09 2.67 1.54
C ARG A 49 -3.52 3.49 0.34
N ASP A 50 -4.37 2.92 -0.50
CA ASP A 50 -5.10 3.66 -1.53
C ASP A 50 -6.37 4.34 -1.00
N GLY A 51 -7.19 4.90 -1.90
CA GLY A 51 -8.40 5.66 -1.56
C GLY A 51 -9.66 4.82 -1.35
N ARG A 52 -9.62 3.49 -1.35
CA ARG A 52 -10.79 2.61 -1.22
C ARG A 52 -11.47 2.78 0.14
N LEU A 53 -12.81 2.71 0.16
CA LEU A 53 -13.61 2.91 1.38
C LEU A 53 -13.25 1.91 2.49
N SER A 54 -12.96 0.66 2.13
CA SER A 54 -12.53 -0.38 3.08
C SER A 54 -11.11 -0.13 3.62
N GLY A 55 -10.34 0.76 2.98
CA GLY A 55 -8.93 1.00 3.28
C GLY A 55 -8.68 1.43 4.71
N ALA A 56 -9.46 2.37 5.23
CA ALA A 56 -9.25 2.92 6.58
C ALA A 56 -9.33 1.86 7.70
N ARG A 57 -10.33 0.98 7.63
CA ARG A 57 -10.51 -0.13 8.57
C ARG A 57 -9.32 -1.10 8.54
N ILE A 58 -8.99 -1.57 7.33
CA ILE A 58 -7.89 -2.53 7.10
C ILE A 58 -6.56 -1.94 7.56
N TYR A 59 -6.34 -0.65 7.26
CA TYR A 59 -5.14 0.08 7.64
C TYR A 59 -4.95 0.17 9.15
N SER A 60 -6.02 0.56 9.88
CA SER A 60 -5.97 0.63 11.34
C SER A 60 -5.72 -0.73 11.98
N ALA A 61 -6.39 -1.79 11.50
CA ALA A 61 -6.19 -3.14 12.01
C ALA A 61 -4.76 -3.64 11.79
N LEU A 62 -4.18 -3.36 10.60
CA LEU A 62 -2.82 -3.78 10.27
C LEU A 62 -1.77 -3.04 11.10
N ILE A 63 -1.89 -1.70 11.25
CA ILE A 63 -0.99 -0.89 12.07
C ILE A 63 -1.02 -1.38 13.51
N ASN A 64 -2.22 -1.53 14.09
CA ASN A 64 -2.36 -2.01 15.46
C ASN A 64 -1.70 -3.39 15.65
N SER A 65 -1.85 -4.27 14.67
CA SER A 65 -1.20 -5.58 14.73
C SER A 65 0.32 -5.47 14.73
N PHE A 66 0.93 -4.62 13.89
CA PHE A 66 2.38 -4.39 13.92
C PHE A 66 2.85 -3.86 15.27
N LEU A 67 2.18 -2.84 15.79
CA LEU A 67 2.51 -2.23 17.07
C LEU A 67 2.40 -3.23 18.23
N ASP A 68 1.31 -4.00 18.28
CA ASP A 68 1.09 -5.02 19.32
C ASP A 68 2.11 -6.17 19.23
N ASN A 69 2.73 -6.37 18.08
CA ASN A 69 3.82 -7.33 17.90
C ASN A 69 5.22 -6.69 17.98
N GLY A 70 5.36 -5.46 18.52
CA GLY A 70 6.64 -4.81 18.75
C GLY A 70 7.39 -4.36 17.49
N VAL A 71 6.68 -4.13 16.37
CA VAL A 71 7.25 -3.58 15.14
C VAL A 71 6.88 -2.10 15.04
N ASP A 72 7.87 -1.25 14.83
CA ASP A 72 7.68 0.17 14.63
C ASP A 72 7.06 0.44 13.25
N VAL A 73 6.09 1.33 13.19
CA VAL A 73 5.36 1.66 11.96
C VAL A 73 5.65 3.08 11.53
N ILE A 74 6.10 3.24 10.29
CA ILE A 74 6.14 4.51 9.58
C ILE A 74 4.87 4.62 8.72
N ASN A 75 3.98 5.51 9.14
CA ASN A 75 2.68 5.73 8.52
C ASN A 75 2.81 6.73 7.36
N ALA A 76 2.79 6.25 6.12
CA ALA A 76 2.83 7.08 4.92
C ALA A 76 1.44 7.57 4.45
N GLY A 77 0.37 7.14 5.11
CA GLY A 77 -0.99 7.57 4.84
C GLY A 77 -1.58 7.08 3.52
N MET A 78 -2.40 7.93 2.91
CA MET A 78 -3.06 7.64 1.64
C MET A 78 -2.20 8.13 0.48
N VAL A 79 -1.43 7.21 -0.12
CA VAL A 79 -0.52 7.48 -1.23
C VAL A 79 -0.50 6.30 -2.22
N PRO A 80 -0.14 6.50 -3.50
CA PRO A 80 0.01 5.39 -4.46
C PRO A 80 1.26 4.56 -4.19
N SER A 81 1.26 3.32 -4.72
CA SER A 81 2.33 2.33 -4.49
C SER A 81 3.76 2.84 -4.74
N PRO A 82 4.06 3.66 -5.76
CA PRO A 82 5.42 4.20 -5.94
C PRO A 82 5.93 4.98 -4.73
N LEU A 83 5.05 5.68 -4.01
CA LEU A 83 5.45 6.43 -2.82
C LEU A 83 5.73 5.52 -1.62
N LEU A 84 5.06 4.37 -1.51
CA LEU A 84 5.44 3.35 -0.54
C LEU A 84 6.87 2.85 -0.82
N TYR A 85 7.17 2.50 -2.07
CA TYR A 85 8.51 2.02 -2.44
C TYR A 85 9.58 3.08 -2.16
N PHE A 86 9.29 4.33 -2.51
CA PHE A 86 10.18 5.46 -2.22
C PHE A 86 10.40 5.64 -0.71
N ALA A 87 9.34 5.56 0.10
CA ALA A 87 9.45 5.66 1.55
C ALA A 87 10.27 4.51 2.17
N VAL A 88 10.05 3.26 1.72
CA VAL A 88 10.83 2.09 2.17
C VAL A 88 12.32 2.30 1.92
N GLU A 89 12.69 2.85 0.77
CA GLU A 89 14.09 3.12 0.42
C GLU A 89 14.64 4.32 1.20
N LYS A 90 13.90 5.43 1.24
CA LYS A 90 14.29 6.67 1.92
C LYS A 90 14.56 6.44 3.42
N PHE A 91 13.70 5.71 4.10
CA PHE A 91 13.83 5.39 5.52
C PHE A 91 14.64 4.12 5.79
N ASN A 92 15.11 3.45 4.74
CA ASN A 92 15.91 2.22 4.82
C ASN A 92 15.26 1.11 5.67
N THR A 93 13.92 1.07 5.72
CA THR A 93 13.19 0.10 6.56
C THR A 93 13.27 -1.32 6.04
N LYS A 94 13.52 -1.49 4.73
CA LYS A 94 13.53 -2.76 3.99
C LYS A 94 12.15 -3.48 4.01
N ASN A 95 11.16 -2.95 4.70
CA ASN A 95 9.84 -3.56 4.79
C ASN A 95 8.75 -2.53 4.50
N GLY A 96 7.72 -2.95 3.78
CA GLY A 96 6.59 -2.10 3.45
C GLY A 96 5.33 -2.90 3.15
N VAL A 97 4.17 -2.33 3.44
CA VAL A 97 2.88 -2.91 3.08
C VAL A 97 1.99 -1.85 2.45
N MET A 98 1.61 -2.08 1.20
CA MET A 98 0.61 -1.28 0.49
C MET A 98 -0.74 -1.96 0.57
N ILE A 99 -1.73 -1.29 1.15
CA ILE A 99 -3.12 -1.72 1.17
C ILE A 99 -3.80 -1.16 -0.07
N THR A 100 -4.15 -2.02 -1.01
CA THR A 100 -4.73 -1.62 -2.30
C THR A 100 -5.46 -2.76 -3.00
N GLY A 101 -6.57 -2.44 -3.64
CA GLY A 101 -7.23 -3.33 -4.59
C GLY A 101 -6.69 -3.18 -6.03
N SER A 102 -5.66 -2.32 -6.26
CA SER A 102 -5.13 -2.02 -7.59
C SER A 102 -6.25 -1.49 -8.52
N HIS A 103 -6.43 -2.09 -9.69
CA HIS A 103 -7.48 -1.76 -10.67
C HIS A 103 -8.76 -2.59 -10.53
N ASN A 104 -8.90 -3.37 -9.45
CA ASN A 104 -10.10 -4.17 -9.22
C ASN A 104 -11.30 -3.30 -8.83
N PRO A 105 -12.54 -3.83 -8.97
CA PRO A 105 -13.76 -3.18 -8.49
C PRO A 105 -13.65 -2.68 -7.05
N LYS A 106 -14.51 -1.73 -6.68
CA LYS A 106 -14.45 -1.02 -5.38
C LYS A 106 -14.57 -1.92 -4.16
N GLU A 107 -15.22 -3.08 -4.31
CA GLU A 107 -15.42 -4.08 -3.26
C GLU A 107 -14.14 -4.81 -2.87
N TYR A 108 -13.14 -4.83 -3.77
CA TYR A 108 -11.86 -5.50 -3.54
C TYR A 108 -10.89 -4.62 -2.76
N ASN A 109 -10.04 -5.28 -1.96
CA ASN A 109 -8.83 -4.71 -1.40
C ASN A 109 -7.76 -5.80 -1.28
N GLY A 110 -6.56 -5.45 -0.81
CA GLY A 110 -5.49 -6.44 -0.69
C GLY A 110 -4.18 -5.83 -0.19
N PHE A 111 -3.11 -6.62 -0.31
CA PHE A 111 -1.81 -6.26 0.24
C PHE A 111 -0.70 -6.59 -0.76
N LYS A 112 0.11 -5.57 -1.10
CA LYS A 112 1.42 -5.75 -1.74
C LYS A 112 2.48 -5.57 -0.66
N ILE A 113 3.41 -6.50 -0.57
CA ILE A 113 4.30 -6.62 0.59
C ILE A 113 5.75 -6.59 0.14
N ILE A 114 6.57 -5.82 0.85
CA ILE A 114 8.03 -5.78 0.75
C ILE A 114 8.58 -6.34 2.05
N LEU A 115 9.47 -7.31 1.97
CA LEU A 115 10.20 -7.87 3.11
C LEU A 115 11.68 -7.99 2.77
N GLY A 116 12.55 -7.51 3.67
CA GLY A 116 13.99 -7.57 3.48
C GLY A 116 14.49 -6.88 2.21
N GLY A 117 13.80 -5.81 1.77
CA GLY A 117 14.13 -5.05 0.56
C GLY A 117 13.62 -5.66 -0.75
N LYS A 118 12.79 -6.70 -0.70
CA LYS A 118 12.24 -7.36 -1.90
C LYS A 118 10.73 -7.42 -1.85
N THR A 119 10.07 -7.12 -2.96
CA THR A 119 8.65 -7.42 -3.13
C THR A 119 8.45 -8.93 -3.14
N ILE A 120 7.59 -9.43 -2.24
CA ILE A 120 7.35 -10.86 -2.13
C ILE A 120 6.33 -11.34 -3.18
N TYR A 121 6.53 -12.57 -3.65
CA TYR A 121 5.65 -13.23 -4.63
C TYR A 121 5.74 -14.77 -4.51
N GLY A 122 4.86 -15.47 -5.21
CA GLY A 122 4.90 -16.91 -5.36
C GLY A 122 4.94 -17.65 -4.02
N GLN A 123 5.99 -18.44 -3.80
CA GLN A 123 6.13 -19.28 -2.61
C GLN A 123 6.19 -18.46 -1.31
N GLU A 124 6.71 -17.24 -1.33
CA GLU A 124 6.78 -16.39 -0.13
C GLU A 124 5.39 -16.00 0.36
N ILE A 125 4.44 -15.72 -0.57
CA ILE A 125 3.03 -15.48 -0.22
C ILE A 125 2.39 -16.74 0.35
N GLN A 126 2.68 -17.92 -0.19
CA GLN A 126 2.20 -19.19 0.35
C GLN A 126 2.79 -19.48 1.75
N ASN A 127 4.03 -19.11 1.99
CA ASN A 127 4.64 -19.22 3.31
C ASN A 127 3.91 -18.33 4.34
N ILE A 128 3.53 -17.09 3.96
CA ILE A 128 2.71 -16.23 4.83
C ILE A 128 1.35 -16.87 5.13
N LYS A 129 0.70 -17.44 4.11
CA LYS A 129 -0.55 -18.18 4.32
C LYS A 129 -0.38 -19.28 5.39
N ASN A 130 0.68 -20.07 5.28
CA ASN A 130 0.94 -21.17 6.22
C ASN A 130 1.20 -20.63 7.64
N ASP A 131 1.96 -19.55 7.77
CA ASP A 131 2.23 -18.90 9.06
C ASP A 131 0.93 -18.42 9.73
N ILE A 132 0.02 -17.81 8.94
CA ILE A 132 -1.30 -17.38 9.43
C ILE A 132 -2.14 -18.56 9.91
N LEU A 133 -2.17 -19.66 9.12
CA LEU A 133 -2.96 -20.87 9.45
C LEU A 133 -2.42 -21.58 10.70
N GLN A 134 -1.13 -21.54 10.94
CA GLN A 134 -0.50 -22.14 12.12
C GLN A 134 -0.74 -21.34 13.40
N GLY A 135 -1.02 -20.04 13.30
CA GLY A 135 -1.36 -19.19 14.45
C GLY A 135 -0.27 -19.06 15.51
N THR A 136 0.99 -19.20 15.13
CA THR A 136 2.14 -19.34 16.06
C THR A 136 2.69 -18.01 16.60
N HIS A 137 1.92 -16.93 16.58
CA HIS A 137 2.44 -15.60 16.87
C HIS A 137 2.05 -15.17 18.29
N SER A 138 3.04 -14.91 19.14
CA SER A 138 2.87 -14.35 20.48
C SER A 138 2.92 -12.83 20.43
N LYS A 139 2.04 -12.17 21.17
CA LYS A 139 2.13 -10.72 21.41
C LYS A 139 3.40 -10.39 22.20
N GLU A 140 4.04 -9.29 21.83
CA GLU A 140 5.19 -8.77 22.59
C GLU A 140 4.73 -8.00 23.83
N ILE A 141 5.59 -7.98 24.84
CA ILE A 141 5.34 -7.19 26.06
C ILE A 141 5.49 -5.69 25.74
N GLN A 142 6.46 -5.33 24.91
CA GLN A 142 6.72 -3.95 24.49
C GLN A 142 6.11 -3.69 23.11
N LYS A 143 5.21 -2.72 23.02
CA LYS A 143 4.64 -2.27 21.76
C LYS A 143 5.66 -1.53 20.89
N GLY A 144 5.46 -1.58 19.58
CA GLY A 144 6.17 -0.72 18.63
C GLY A 144 5.71 0.74 18.70
N ASN A 145 6.45 1.61 18.05
CA ASN A 145 6.16 3.04 17.93
C ASN A 145 5.48 3.34 16.59
N LEU A 146 4.62 4.38 16.58
CA LEU A 146 3.99 4.90 15.36
C LEU A 146 4.58 6.28 15.05
N GLU A 147 5.08 6.45 13.83
CA GLU A 147 5.53 7.71 13.27
C GLU A 147 4.70 8.05 12.04
N GLU A 148 4.13 9.24 11.96
CA GLU A 148 3.43 9.74 10.78
C GLU A 148 4.36 10.59 9.93
N ILE A 149 4.38 10.36 8.61
CA ILE A 149 5.21 11.09 7.67
C ILE A 149 4.41 11.73 6.55
N ASN A 150 4.90 12.85 6.02
CA ASN A 150 4.46 13.41 4.75
C ASN A 150 5.53 13.16 3.68
N ILE A 151 5.35 12.12 2.88
CA ILE A 151 6.32 11.72 1.85
C ILE A 151 6.14 12.46 0.51
N LEU A 152 5.06 13.23 0.34
CA LEU A 152 4.69 13.84 -0.95
C LEU A 152 5.73 14.85 -1.43
N ASP A 153 6.15 15.76 -0.56
CA ASP A 153 7.10 16.82 -0.90
C ASP A 153 8.49 16.25 -1.19
N ASP A 154 8.90 15.26 -0.43
CA ASP A 154 10.15 14.55 -0.67
C ASP A 154 10.18 13.88 -2.04
N TYR A 155 9.08 13.21 -2.40
CA TYR A 155 8.95 12.55 -3.70
C TYR A 155 8.94 13.56 -4.86
N ILE A 156 8.23 14.68 -4.71
CA ILE A 156 8.24 15.76 -5.71
C ILE A 156 9.65 16.35 -5.89
N ASN A 157 10.38 16.58 -4.80
CA ASN A 157 11.74 17.08 -4.85
C ASN A 157 12.68 16.07 -5.54
N GLU A 158 12.53 14.79 -5.27
CA GLU A 158 13.29 13.74 -5.96
C GLU A 158 13.01 13.72 -7.47
N LEU A 159 11.75 13.85 -7.88
CA LEU A 159 11.39 13.98 -9.30
C LEU A 159 12.04 15.19 -9.96
N LYS A 160 11.98 16.36 -9.32
CA LYS A 160 12.59 17.60 -9.84
C LYS A 160 14.10 17.48 -10.02
N ASN A 161 14.76 16.78 -9.11
CA ASN A 161 16.22 16.62 -9.15
C ASN A 161 16.67 15.63 -10.23
N ASN A 162 15.83 14.66 -10.58
CA ASN A 162 16.21 13.56 -11.47
C ASN A 162 15.56 13.64 -12.87
N ILE A 163 14.51 14.45 -13.04
CA ILE A 163 13.79 14.52 -14.31
C ILE A 163 13.91 15.94 -14.89
N SER A 164 14.47 16.02 -16.09
CA SER A 164 14.54 17.26 -16.88
C SER A 164 13.89 17.03 -18.23
N LEU A 165 12.80 17.74 -18.50
CA LEU A 165 12.12 17.67 -19.79
C LEU A 165 12.83 18.58 -20.82
N LYS A 166 13.02 18.07 -22.05
CA LYS A 166 13.58 18.87 -23.15
C LYS A 166 12.67 20.02 -23.58
N ARG A 167 11.37 19.91 -23.31
CA ARG A 167 10.36 20.95 -23.57
C ARG A 167 9.17 20.76 -22.64
N SER A 168 8.42 21.82 -22.39
CA SER A 168 7.11 21.70 -21.71
C SER A 168 6.15 20.90 -22.57
N MET A 169 5.33 20.07 -21.91
CA MET A 169 4.29 19.29 -22.55
C MET A 169 2.95 19.63 -21.92
N LYS A 170 1.92 19.71 -22.74
CA LYS A 170 0.53 19.71 -22.28
C LYS A 170 0.02 18.28 -22.22
N ILE A 171 -0.41 17.86 -21.05
CA ILE A 171 -0.92 16.51 -20.80
C ILE A 171 -2.33 16.56 -20.23
N CYS A 172 -3.17 15.59 -20.61
CA CYS A 172 -4.42 15.29 -19.94
C CYS A 172 -4.16 14.12 -19.00
N LEU A 173 -4.46 14.29 -17.73
CA LEU A 173 -4.22 13.30 -16.69
C LEU A 173 -5.55 12.86 -16.09
N ASP A 174 -5.97 11.65 -16.42
CA ASP A 174 -7.12 11.01 -15.82
C ASP A 174 -6.68 10.15 -14.62
N CYS A 175 -7.13 10.51 -13.42
CA CYS A 175 -6.83 9.79 -12.19
C CYS A 175 -7.91 8.78 -11.81
N GLY A 176 -9.05 8.73 -12.52
CA GLY A 176 -10.16 7.81 -12.29
C GLY A 176 -10.66 7.78 -10.84
N ASN A 177 -10.64 8.93 -10.15
CA ASN A 177 -10.91 9.03 -8.71
C ASN A 177 -10.00 8.14 -7.83
N GLY A 178 -8.92 7.62 -8.38
CA GLY A 178 -7.96 6.79 -7.67
C GLY A 178 -6.93 7.61 -6.88
N VAL A 179 -6.16 6.91 -6.06
CA VAL A 179 -5.12 7.51 -5.20
C VAL A 179 -4.00 8.23 -5.97
N GLY A 180 -3.88 8.02 -7.27
CA GLY A 180 -2.98 8.79 -8.14
C GLY A 180 -3.25 10.29 -8.09
N GLY A 181 -4.49 10.71 -7.88
CA GLY A 181 -4.89 12.11 -7.75
C GLY A 181 -4.21 12.87 -6.62
N VAL A 182 -3.75 12.20 -5.58
CA VAL A 182 -3.05 12.80 -4.44
C VAL A 182 -1.72 13.45 -4.88
N ILE A 183 -1.02 12.85 -5.85
CA ILE A 183 0.35 13.25 -6.18
C ILE A 183 0.57 13.52 -7.69
N ALA A 184 -0.06 12.76 -8.59
CA ALA A 184 0.29 12.80 -10.00
C ALA A 184 0.12 14.20 -10.63
N PRO A 185 -0.97 14.98 -10.40
CA PRO A 185 -1.07 16.33 -10.92
C PRO A 185 0.08 17.24 -10.45
N LYS A 186 0.42 17.17 -9.17
CA LYS A 186 1.53 17.96 -8.58
C LYS A 186 2.88 17.53 -9.15
N ALA A 187 3.11 16.24 -9.29
CA ALA A 187 4.34 15.66 -9.81
C ALA A 187 4.61 16.12 -11.25
N PHE A 188 3.61 15.98 -12.14
CA PHE A 188 3.77 16.42 -13.54
C PHE A 188 3.93 17.94 -13.68
N LYS A 189 3.20 18.75 -12.90
CA LYS A 189 3.42 20.21 -12.86
C LYS A 189 4.83 20.57 -12.37
N ALA A 190 5.32 19.85 -11.36
CA ALA A 190 6.64 20.10 -10.75
C ALA A 190 7.81 19.86 -11.72
N ILE A 191 7.67 18.95 -12.69
CA ILE A 191 8.66 18.68 -13.74
C ILE A 191 8.44 19.52 -15.01
N GLY A 192 7.49 20.48 -15.02
CA GLY A 192 7.32 21.46 -16.10
C GLY A 192 6.22 21.15 -17.11
N CYS A 193 5.29 20.24 -16.82
CA CYS A 193 4.12 20.00 -17.66
C CYS A 193 2.98 20.99 -17.38
N GLU A 194 2.23 21.36 -18.43
CA GLU A 194 0.88 21.90 -18.32
C GLU A 194 -0.09 20.73 -18.16
N VAL A 195 -0.85 20.68 -17.03
CA VAL A 195 -1.69 19.54 -16.69
C VAL A 195 -3.17 19.93 -16.75
N VAL A 196 -3.93 19.23 -17.57
CA VAL A 196 -5.39 19.20 -17.52
C VAL A 196 -5.79 17.98 -16.69
N GLU A 197 -6.48 18.20 -15.58
CA GLU A 197 -6.85 17.16 -14.63
C GLU A 197 -8.27 16.66 -14.89
N LEU A 198 -8.41 15.34 -14.94
CA LEU A 198 -9.70 14.64 -14.94
C LEU A 198 -9.77 13.72 -13.73
N PHE A 199 -10.88 13.80 -12.98
CA PHE A 199 -11.20 12.91 -11.87
C PHE A 199 -10.06 12.73 -10.86
N SER A 200 -9.35 13.84 -10.52
CA SER A 200 -8.21 13.85 -9.59
C SER A 200 -8.63 13.80 -8.12
N GLU A 201 -9.89 14.10 -7.80
CA GLU A 201 -10.42 13.92 -6.44
C GLU A 201 -10.53 12.42 -6.12
N VAL A 202 -9.95 12.01 -4.99
CA VAL A 202 -9.97 10.61 -4.58
C VAL A 202 -11.35 10.24 -4.02
N ASP A 203 -12.02 9.30 -4.68
CA ASP A 203 -13.30 8.74 -4.23
C ASP A 203 -13.30 7.22 -4.41
N GLY A 204 -13.36 6.50 -3.30
CA GLY A 204 -13.37 5.04 -3.30
C GLY A 204 -14.61 4.38 -3.91
N ASN A 205 -15.62 5.17 -4.33
CA ASN A 205 -16.77 4.70 -5.12
C ASN A 205 -16.47 4.65 -6.61
N PHE A 206 -15.44 5.37 -7.09
CA PHE A 206 -15.08 5.48 -8.51
C PHE A 206 -16.26 5.93 -9.39
N PRO A 207 -16.86 7.12 -9.13
CA PRO A 207 -18.14 7.51 -9.69
C PRO A 207 -18.12 7.78 -11.20
N ASN A 208 -16.94 8.09 -11.78
CA ASN A 208 -16.84 8.49 -13.17
C ASN A 208 -16.63 7.31 -14.11
N HIS A 209 -15.74 6.40 -13.77
CA HIS A 209 -15.50 5.16 -14.50
C HIS A 209 -14.79 4.11 -13.64
N HIS A 210 -14.80 2.86 -14.09
CA HIS A 210 -14.09 1.77 -13.42
C HIS A 210 -12.59 2.08 -13.36
N PRO A 211 -11.88 1.80 -12.22
CA PRO A 211 -10.47 2.16 -12.05
C PRO A 211 -9.49 1.23 -12.81
N ASP A 212 -9.90 0.69 -13.94
CA ASP A 212 -9.08 -0.17 -14.80
C ASP A 212 -8.58 0.61 -16.01
N PRO A 213 -7.28 0.99 -16.06
CA PRO A 213 -6.71 1.72 -17.19
C PRO A 213 -6.60 0.88 -18.46
N GLY A 214 -6.78 -0.44 -18.38
CA GLY A 214 -6.81 -1.35 -19.52
C GLY A 214 -8.17 -1.42 -20.20
N ASN A 215 -9.21 -0.84 -19.62
CA ASN A 215 -10.54 -0.85 -20.20
C ASN A 215 -10.66 0.23 -21.30
N PRO A 216 -10.88 -0.15 -22.59
CA PRO A 216 -10.95 0.82 -23.69
C PRO A 216 -12.20 1.72 -23.66
N LYS A 217 -13.11 1.51 -22.73
CA LYS A 217 -14.31 2.34 -22.54
C LYS A 217 -14.09 3.49 -21.54
N ASN A 218 -12.94 3.51 -20.87
CA ASN A 218 -12.58 4.55 -19.93
C ASN A 218 -11.94 5.74 -20.63
#